data_ab6100dc6f879c6db8c8b4c131af452b
#
_entry.id   ab6100dc6f879c6db8c8b4c131af452b
#
_cell.length_a   1.000
_cell.length_b   1.000
_cell.length_c   1.000
_cell.angle_alpha   90.00
_cell.angle_beta   90.00
_cell.angle_gamma   90.00
#
_symmetry.space_group_name_H-M   'P 1'
#
loop_
_entity.id
_entity.type
_entity.pdbx_description
1 polymer ?
#
loop_
_entity_poly.entity_id
_entity_poly.type
_entity_poly.pdbx_seq_one_letter_code
_entity_poly.pdbx_strand_id
1 'polypeptide(L)'
;MAHPSLTDLIAAERDTLATGPVAVVLVEDDVEIATTLRHHQQIGFDHVIALMPEEFTLPADVEQTVLRATYDVYGPQAMETAVNLVNDAVPGQWVFYCFNAEYLFFPFCETRNVKEMLAFHTEERRHAMLAYVIDLYADDLSQYPDAVSLDHAHLDRSGYYALARADLERGGEPKERQLDFFGGLRWRFEEHVPTARRKIDRIPLFRAKKGLRLREDHTFSDEEYNTYACPWHHNITAAICSFRTAKALKTNPGSRYDIHTFKWHNSAPFEWHSRQLLDLGLMEPGQWF
;
A
#
# COMPACT_ATOMS: atom_id res chain seq x y z
N MET A 1 21.00 13.15 2.23
CA MET A 1 22.14 12.20 2.40
C MET A 1 21.56 10.83 2.70
N ALA A 2 22.08 9.76 2.08
CA ALA A 2 21.65 8.41 2.41
C ALA A 2 22.21 7.98 3.77
N HIS A 3 21.36 7.40 4.61
CA HIS A 3 21.77 6.79 5.87
C HIS A 3 22.20 5.32 5.64
N PRO A 4 23.20 4.82 6.36
CA PRO A 4 23.71 3.46 6.17
C PRO A 4 22.69 2.38 6.60
N SER A 5 21.73 2.71 7.46
CA SER A 5 20.64 1.82 7.86
C SER A 5 19.40 2.60 8.28
N LEU A 6 18.26 1.91 8.39
CA LEU A 6 17.02 2.47 8.94
C LEU A 6 17.19 2.90 10.39
N THR A 7 17.96 2.16 11.18
CA THR A 7 18.24 2.52 12.59
C THR A 7 19.01 3.84 12.70
N ASP A 8 20.02 4.02 11.82
CA ASP A 8 20.78 5.27 11.79
C ASP A 8 19.92 6.46 11.33
N LEU A 9 19.05 6.23 10.32
CA LEU A 9 18.08 7.24 9.88
C LEU A 9 17.17 7.65 11.04
N ILE A 10 16.55 6.69 11.73
CA ILE A 10 15.66 6.96 12.87
C ILE A 10 16.40 7.71 13.99
N ALA A 11 17.65 7.34 14.26
CA ALA A 11 18.44 8.01 15.30
C ALA A 11 18.76 9.46 14.93
N ALA A 12 19.06 9.74 13.66
CA ALA A 12 19.38 11.07 13.14
C ALA A 12 18.15 11.98 12.99
N GLU A 13 17.02 11.41 12.53
CA GLU A 13 15.84 12.18 12.09
C GLU A 13 14.64 12.06 13.04
N ARG A 14 14.84 11.59 14.25
CA ARG A 14 13.73 11.28 15.18
C ARG A 14 12.81 12.47 15.44
N ASP A 15 13.39 13.63 15.68
CA ASP A 15 12.63 14.86 15.97
C ASP A 15 11.90 15.35 14.71
N THR A 16 12.50 15.22 13.55
CA THR A 16 11.90 15.50 12.25
C THR A 16 10.68 14.59 12.02
N LEU A 17 10.86 13.28 12.13
CA LEU A 17 9.79 12.29 11.91
C LEU A 17 8.62 12.44 12.89
N ALA A 18 8.82 13.06 14.05
CA ALA A 18 7.79 13.31 15.04
C ALA A 18 6.86 14.50 14.68
N THR A 19 7.09 15.21 13.58
CA THR A 19 6.36 16.45 13.25
C THR A 19 5.18 16.28 12.29
N GLY A 20 4.98 15.09 11.70
CA GLY A 20 3.88 14.90 10.74
C GLY A 20 3.74 13.47 10.23
N PRO A 21 2.82 13.20 9.29
CA PRO A 21 2.62 11.87 8.75
C PRO A 21 3.83 11.40 7.95
N VAL A 22 4.19 10.14 8.18
CA VAL A 22 5.37 9.48 7.60
C VAL A 22 4.92 8.44 6.58
N ALA A 23 5.47 8.47 5.36
CA ALA A 23 5.35 7.40 4.38
C ALA A 23 6.64 6.59 4.31
N VAL A 24 6.55 5.27 4.41
CA VAL A 24 7.67 4.32 4.28
C VAL A 24 7.51 3.56 2.99
N VAL A 25 8.42 3.75 2.05
CA VAL A 25 8.43 3.07 0.75
C VAL A 25 9.55 2.03 0.75
N LEU A 26 9.17 0.75 0.66
CA LEU A 26 10.10 -0.36 0.49
C LEU A 26 10.36 -0.57 -1.00
N VAL A 27 11.61 -0.44 -1.43
CA VAL A 27 12.01 -0.49 -2.83
C VAL A 27 12.56 -1.85 -3.17
N GLU A 28 11.78 -2.66 -3.91
CA GLU A 28 12.13 -4.03 -4.30
C GLU A 28 12.93 -4.09 -5.62
N ASP A 29 12.75 -3.13 -6.50
CA ASP A 29 13.41 -3.06 -7.82
C ASP A 29 13.51 -1.59 -8.26
N ASP A 30 14.11 -1.33 -9.43
CA ASP A 30 14.32 0.02 -9.97
C ASP A 30 13.10 0.61 -10.70
N VAL A 31 11.96 -0.11 -10.74
CA VAL A 31 10.78 0.29 -11.49
C VAL A 31 9.97 1.33 -10.71
N GLU A 32 9.75 2.50 -11.32
CA GLU A 32 8.87 3.57 -10.81
C GLU A 32 9.19 4.04 -9.38
N ILE A 33 10.45 4.00 -8.94
CA ILE A 33 10.86 4.48 -7.60
C ILE A 33 10.54 5.97 -7.46
N ALA A 34 11.03 6.79 -8.40
CA ALA A 34 10.91 8.24 -8.31
C ALA A 34 9.46 8.73 -8.37
N THR A 35 8.65 8.14 -9.22
CA THR A 35 7.22 8.48 -9.35
C THR A 35 6.44 8.09 -8.11
N THR A 36 6.74 6.95 -7.52
CA THR A 36 6.16 6.51 -6.24
C THR A 36 6.47 7.50 -5.12
N LEU A 37 7.73 7.89 -4.98
CA LEU A 37 8.16 8.83 -3.94
C LEU A 37 7.52 10.21 -4.13
N ARG A 38 7.52 10.75 -5.36
CA ARG A 38 6.87 12.04 -5.67
C ARG A 38 5.37 12.01 -5.42
N HIS A 39 4.69 10.92 -5.75
CA HIS A 39 3.26 10.77 -5.51
C HIS A 39 2.94 10.95 -4.01
N HIS A 40 3.67 10.26 -3.14
CA HIS A 40 3.42 10.36 -1.70
C HIS A 40 3.76 11.73 -1.10
N GLN A 41 4.74 12.44 -1.66
CA GLN A 41 4.99 13.84 -1.33
C GLN A 41 3.85 14.76 -1.78
N GLN A 42 3.37 14.57 -3.01
CA GLN A 42 2.31 15.40 -3.61
C GLN A 42 0.97 15.28 -2.88
N ILE A 43 0.60 14.09 -2.41
CA ILE A 43 -0.62 13.89 -1.64
C ILE A 43 -0.50 14.36 -0.18
N GLY A 44 0.67 14.83 0.26
CA GLY A 44 0.85 15.60 1.48
C GLY A 44 1.44 14.88 2.67
N PHE A 45 2.21 13.80 2.47
CA PHE A 45 3.07 13.26 3.53
C PHE A 45 4.21 14.25 3.80
N ASP A 46 4.45 14.57 5.08
CA ASP A 46 5.53 15.47 5.47
C ASP A 46 6.90 14.81 5.35
N HIS A 47 6.97 13.52 5.60
CA HIS A 47 8.20 12.74 5.54
C HIS A 47 7.99 11.50 4.70
N VAL A 48 8.82 11.33 3.68
CA VAL A 48 8.85 10.13 2.83
C VAL A 48 10.19 9.44 3.02
N ILE A 49 10.16 8.22 3.56
CA ILE A 49 11.34 7.37 3.77
C ILE A 49 11.44 6.38 2.61
N ALA A 50 12.57 6.39 1.91
CA ALA A 50 12.90 5.39 0.90
C ALA A 50 13.86 4.35 1.51
N LEU A 51 13.37 3.12 1.68
CA LEU A 51 14.15 1.97 2.13
C LEU A 51 14.55 1.16 0.90
N MET A 52 15.81 1.21 0.52
CA MET A 52 16.26 0.69 -0.77
C MET A 52 17.69 0.14 -0.71
N PRO A 53 18.02 -0.85 -1.55
CA PRO A 53 19.39 -1.28 -1.76
C PRO A 53 20.32 -0.12 -2.17
N GLU A 54 21.61 -0.26 -1.88
CA GLU A 54 22.60 0.79 -2.13
C GLU A 54 22.79 1.08 -3.63
N GLU A 55 22.64 0.05 -4.47
CA GLU A 55 22.83 0.10 -5.91
C GLU A 55 21.78 0.94 -6.66
N PHE A 56 20.61 1.18 -6.08
CA PHE A 56 19.59 2.00 -6.73
C PHE A 56 19.86 3.48 -6.53
N THR A 57 19.59 4.26 -7.56
CA THR A 57 19.80 5.71 -7.56
C THR A 57 18.49 6.45 -7.74
N LEU A 58 18.43 7.65 -7.16
CA LEU A 58 17.29 8.55 -7.31
C LEU A 58 17.68 9.78 -8.14
N PRO A 59 16.76 10.37 -8.90
CA PRO A 59 16.95 11.69 -9.47
C PRO A 59 17.28 12.72 -8.39
N ALA A 60 18.13 13.70 -8.69
CA ALA A 60 18.64 14.64 -7.71
C ALA A 60 17.53 15.45 -6.98
N ASP A 61 16.45 15.77 -7.66
CA ASP A 61 15.28 16.45 -7.09
C ASP A 61 14.56 15.59 -6.04
N VAL A 62 14.48 14.28 -6.24
CA VAL A 62 13.89 13.35 -5.28
C VAL A 62 14.83 13.07 -4.12
N GLU A 63 16.11 12.81 -4.41
CA GLU A 63 17.13 12.54 -3.37
C GLU A 63 17.24 13.67 -2.34
N GLN A 64 16.98 14.92 -2.73
CA GLN A 64 17.05 16.08 -1.83
C GLN A 64 15.81 16.22 -0.93
N THR A 65 14.72 15.57 -1.26
CA THR A 65 13.42 15.77 -0.62
C THR A 65 12.90 14.55 0.14
N VAL A 66 13.61 13.42 0.04
CA VAL A 66 13.27 12.18 0.76
C VAL A 66 14.34 11.81 1.78
N LEU A 67 13.95 11.07 2.79
CA LEU A 67 14.85 10.44 3.74
C LEU A 67 15.20 9.04 3.22
N ARG A 68 16.47 8.81 2.86
CA ARG A 68 16.92 7.55 2.30
C ARG A 68 17.73 6.74 3.30
N ALA A 69 17.44 5.44 3.40
CA ALA A 69 18.29 4.49 4.11
C ALA A 69 18.57 3.25 3.28
N THR A 70 19.79 2.72 3.39
CA THR A 70 20.12 1.38 2.85
C THR A 70 19.35 0.32 3.62
N TYR A 71 18.64 -0.56 2.88
CA TYR A 71 17.81 -1.58 3.49
C TYR A 71 17.70 -2.82 2.59
N ASP A 72 17.83 -4.01 3.21
CA ASP A 72 17.55 -5.28 2.52
C ASP A 72 16.05 -5.59 2.60
N VAL A 73 15.33 -5.25 1.54
CA VAL A 73 13.87 -5.45 1.44
C VAL A 73 13.48 -6.92 1.21
N TYR A 74 14.43 -7.79 0.87
CA TYR A 74 14.23 -9.22 0.66
C TYR A 74 14.61 -10.07 1.89
N GLY A 75 15.14 -9.44 2.91
CA GLY A 75 15.47 -10.10 4.17
C GLY A 75 14.23 -10.69 4.86
N PRO A 76 14.41 -11.67 5.75
CA PRO A 76 13.30 -12.24 6.51
C PRO A 76 12.55 -11.16 7.30
N GLN A 77 11.23 -11.12 7.15
CA GLN A 77 10.35 -10.13 7.83
C GLN A 77 10.77 -8.67 7.60
N ALA A 78 11.32 -8.36 6.41
CA ALA A 78 11.86 -7.04 6.12
C ALA A 78 10.80 -5.93 6.26
N MET A 79 9.59 -6.15 5.72
CA MET A 79 8.49 -5.21 5.80
C MET A 79 8.07 -4.97 7.26
N GLU A 80 7.79 -6.05 7.99
CA GLU A 80 7.34 -5.97 9.38
C GLU A 80 8.40 -5.31 10.26
N THR A 81 9.66 -5.65 10.06
CA THR A 81 10.78 -5.08 10.81
C THR A 81 10.89 -3.58 10.56
N ALA A 82 10.85 -3.15 9.30
CA ALA A 82 10.93 -1.73 8.94
C ALA A 82 9.77 -0.93 9.53
N VAL A 83 8.54 -1.39 9.30
CA VAL A 83 7.33 -0.71 9.77
C VAL A 83 7.27 -0.66 11.29
N ASN A 84 7.64 -1.75 11.98
CA ASN A 84 7.64 -1.83 13.44
C ASN A 84 8.72 -0.93 14.06
N LEU A 85 9.89 -0.78 13.43
CA LEU A 85 10.92 0.17 13.87
C LEU A 85 10.43 1.62 13.77
N VAL A 86 9.80 1.99 12.66
CA VAL A 86 9.22 3.33 12.49
C VAL A 86 8.07 3.56 13.47
N ASN A 87 7.17 2.58 13.63
CA ASN A 87 6.10 2.65 14.63
C ASN A 87 6.61 2.97 16.05
N ASP A 88 7.67 2.30 16.48
CA ASP A 88 8.23 2.51 17.82
C ASP A 88 8.99 3.86 17.95
N ALA A 89 9.45 4.41 16.83
CA ALA A 89 10.18 5.67 16.79
C ALA A 89 9.25 6.90 16.89
N VAL A 90 8.04 6.83 16.32
CA VAL A 90 7.13 7.99 16.18
C VAL A 90 5.74 7.75 16.82
N PRO A 91 5.64 7.36 18.10
CA PRO A 91 4.37 7.05 18.73
C PRO A 91 3.41 8.26 18.68
N GLY A 92 2.18 8.02 18.23
CA GLY A 92 1.16 9.05 18.07
C GLY A 92 1.08 9.67 16.68
N GLN A 93 2.10 9.52 15.83
CA GLN A 93 2.09 9.97 14.44
C GLN A 93 1.37 8.97 13.54
N TRP A 94 0.90 9.45 12.40
CA TRP A 94 0.38 8.59 11.34
C TRP A 94 1.53 8.06 10.48
N VAL A 95 1.50 6.76 10.24
CA VAL A 95 2.48 6.05 9.41
C VAL A 95 1.74 5.34 8.28
N PHE A 96 2.26 5.50 7.09
CA PHE A 96 1.85 4.76 5.89
C PHE A 96 3.01 3.90 5.41
N TYR A 97 2.75 2.72 4.86
CA TYR A 97 3.78 1.92 4.20
C TYR A 97 3.28 1.35 2.88
N CYS A 98 4.16 1.30 1.91
CA CYS A 98 3.93 0.69 0.60
C CYS A 98 5.24 0.18 -0.01
N PHE A 99 5.13 -0.38 -1.21
CA PHE A 99 6.27 -0.76 -2.04
C PHE A 99 6.42 0.20 -3.22
N ASN A 100 7.55 0.16 -3.94
CA ASN A 100 7.67 0.94 -5.18
C ASN A 100 6.67 0.47 -6.24
N ALA A 101 6.26 1.38 -7.11
CA ALA A 101 5.16 1.23 -8.06
C ALA A 101 3.79 0.96 -7.39
N GLU A 102 3.60 1.43 -6.16
CA GLU A 102 2.33 1.49 -5.45
C GLU A 102 1.95 2.94 -5.16
N TYR A 103 0.72 3.32 -5.44
CA TYR A 103 0.22 4.70 -5.38
C TYR A 103 -1.02 4.74 -4.50
N LEU A 104 -0.95 5.51 -3.40
CA LEU A 104 -2.08 5.68 -2.48
C LEU A 104 -3.11 6.63 -3.07
N PHE A 105 -4.37 6.18 -3.15
CA PHE A 105 -5.54 6.99 -3.43
C PHE A 105 -6.49 6.95 -2.24
N PHE A 106 -7.06 8.09 -1.91
CA PHE A 106 -8.14 8.23 -0.94
C PHE A 106 -9.21 9.14 -1.51
N PRO A 107 -10.44 9.14 -0.99
CA PRO A 107 -11.50 9.96 -1.53
C PRO A 107 -11.09 11.42 -1.66
N PHE A 108 -11.28 12.01 -2.84
CA PHE A 108 -11.01 13.43 -3.16
C PHE A 108 -9.53 13.85 -3.05
N CYS A 109 -8.58 12.92 -3.18
CA CYS A 109 -7.14 13.21 -3.05
C CYS A 109 -6.59 14.20 -4.09
N GLU A 110 -7.34 14.55 -5.12
CA GLU A 110 -7.00 15.59 -6.11
C GLU A 110 -7.19 17.01 -5.55
N THR A 111 -8.04 17.18 -4.56
CA THR A 111 -8.40 18.50 -3.99
C THR A 111 -8.14 18.59 -2.50
N ARG A 112 -7.90 17.47 -1.83
CA ARG A 112 -7.63 17.37 -0.40
C ARG A 112 -6.34 16.58 -0.19
N ASN A 113 -5.61 16.94 0.84
CA ASN A 113 -4.36 16.25 1.18
C ASN A 113 -4.57 15.16 2.25
N VAL A 114 -3.56 14.32 2.43
CA VAL A 114 -3.62 13.23 3.39
C VAL A 114 -3.83 13.72 4.83
N LYS A 115 -3.31 14.90 5.19
CA LYS A 115 -3.46 15.44 6.56
C LYS A 115 -4.91 15.79 6.89
N GLU A 116 -5.66 16.33 5.91
CA GLU A 116 -7.09 16.61 6.07
C GLU A 116 -7.88 15.31 6.27
N MET A 117 -7.57 14.28 5.49
CA MET A 117 -8.18 12.96 5.67
C MET A 117 -7.85 12.35 7.03
N LEU A 118 -6.59 12.43 7.47
CA LEU A 118 -6.15 11.91 8.77
C LEU A 118 -6.75 12.68 9.95
N ALA A 119 -6.98 13.98 9.80
CA ALA A 119 -7.68 14.79 10.80
C ALA A 119 -9.11 14.28 10.97
N PHE A 120 -9.87 14.13 9.88
CA PHE A 120 -11.21 13.56 9.91
C PHE A 120 -11.24 12.16 10.53
N HIS A 121 -10.31 11.30 10.11
CA HIS A 121 -10.21 9.93 10.65
C HIS A 121 -9.94 9.91 12.17
N THR A 122 -9.15 10.88 12.64
CA THR A 122 -8.88 11.07 14.07
C THR A 122 -10.12 11.56 14.84
N GLU A 123 -10.92 12.46 14.26
CA GLU A 123 -12.19 12.93 14.82
C GLU A 123 -13.19 11.79 14.95
N GLU A 124 -13.23 10.87 13.99
CA GLU A 124 -14.00 9.62 14.05
C GLU A 124 -13.42 8.58 15.03
N ARG A 125 -12.37 8.93 15.78
CA ARG A 125 -11.65 8.06 16.74
C ARG A 125 -11.10 6.79 16.12
N ARG A 126 -10.70 6.85 14.87
CA ARG A 126 -10.04 5.76 14.15
C ARG A 126 -8.54 5.92 14.21
N HIS A 127 -7.84 4.81 14.29
CA HIS A 127 -6.39 4.77 14.37
C HIS A 127 -5.76 3.95 13.25
N ALA A 128 -6.57 3.38 12.37
CA ALA A 128 -6.12 2.58 11.23
C ALA A 128 -7.12 2.70 10.09
N MET A 129 -6.63 2.60 8.88
CA MET A 129 -7.43 2.66 7.66
C MET A 129 -7.20 1.41 6.83
N LEU A 130 -8.30 0.74 6.46
CA LEU A 130 -8.28 -0.31 5.47
C LEU A 130 -8.01 0.27 4.08
N ALA A 131 -7.13 -0.37 3.32
CA ALA A 131 -6.95 -0.11 1.90
C ALA A 131 -7.11 -1.39 1.09
N TYR A 132 -7.64 -1.26 -0.12
CA TYR A 132 -7.64 -2.31 -1.11
C TYR A 132 -6.44 -2.13 -2.04
N VAL A 133 -5.69 -3.19 -2.26
CA VAL A 133 -4.61 -3.20 -3.26
C VAL A 133 -5.24 -3.53 -4.61
N ILE A 134 -5.37 -2.50 -5.45
CA ILE A 134 -5.95 -2.60 -6.79
C ILE A 134 -4.81 -2.82 -7.78
N ASP A 135 -4.79 -3.99 -8.38
CA ASP A 135 -3.73 -4.35 -9.33
C ASP A 135 -3.83 -3.50 -10.60
N LEU A 136 -2.74 -2.79 -10.92
CA LEU A 136 -2.54 -2.11 -12.19
C LEU A 136 -1.63 -2.95 -13.09
N TYR A 137 -1.83 -2.78 -14.40
CA TYR A 137 -1.02 -3.45 -15.43
C TYR A 137 -1.01 -2.67 -16.74
N ALA A 138 0.09 -2.75 -17.48
CA ALA A 138 0.18 -2.20 -18.83
C ALA A 138 -0.72 -2.95 -19.81
N ASP A 139 -1.25 -2.26 -20.80
CA ASP A 139 -2.18 -2.80 -21.79
C ASP A 139 -1.53 -3.74 -22.82
N ASP A 140 -0.25 -3.57 -23.08
CA ASP A 140 0.51 -4.37 -24.06
C ASP A 140 1.82 -4.88 -23.45
N LEU A 141 1.86 -6.17 -23.13
CA LEU A 141 3.05 -6.81 -22.55
C LEU A 141 4.20 -7.02 -23.56
N SER A 142 3.97 -6.80 -24.86
CA SER A 142 5.03 -6.82 -25.85
C SER A 142 5.84 -5.51 -25.85
N GLN A 143 5.20 -4.40 -25.52
CA GLN A 143 5.82 -3.09 -25.33
C GLN A 143 6.35 -2.89 -23.92
N TYR A 144 5.64 -3.43 -22.93
CA TYR A 144 5.96 -3.30 -21.50
C TYR A 144 6.17 -4.70 -20.88
N PRO A 145 7.36 -5.31 -21.05
CA PRO A 145 7.61 -6.70 -20.65
C PRO A 145 7.52 -6.95 -19.13
N ASP A 146 7.76 -5.91 -18.33
CA ASP A 146 7.59 -5.91 -16.87
C ASP A 146 6.15 -5.63 -16.42
N ALA A 147 5.24 -5.39 -17.37
CA ALA A 147 3.85 -5.04 -17.19
C ALA A 147 3.60 -3.66 -16.55
N VAL A 148 4.57 -2.75 -16.59
CA VAL A 148 4.45 -1.42 -15.99
C VAL A 148 4.42 -0.35 -17.08
N SER A 149 3.41 0.50 -17.03
CA SER A 149 3.34 1.75 -17.79
C SER A 149 2.35 2.68 -17.10
N LEU A 150 2.78 3.86 -16.72
CA LEU A 150 1.90 4.85 -16.12
C LEU A 150 0.90 5.40 -17.15
N ASP A 151 1.34 5.63 -18.37
CA ASP A 151 0.51 6.19 -19.45
C ASP A 151 -0.51 5.19 -20.01
N HIS A 152 -0.20 3.89 -19.93
CA HIS A 152 -1.04 2.81 -20.45
C HIS A 152 -1.53 1.86 -19.35
N ALA A 153 -1.67 2.39 -18.13
CA ALA A 153 -2.17 1.64 -16.98
C ALA A 153 -3.63 1.23 -17.16
N HIS A 154 -3.94 0.00 -16.82
CA HIS A 154 -5.29 -0.54 -16.76
C HIS A 154 -5.54 -1.18 -15.41
N LEU A 155 -6.83 -1.29 -15.05
CA LEU A 155 -7.32 -2.01 -13.88
C LEU A 155 -8.52 -2.89 -14.25
N ASP A 156 -8.88 -3.80 -13.36
CA ASP A 156 -10.09 -4.59 -13.47
C ASP A 156 -11.27 -3.83 -12.82
N ARG A 157 -12.37 -3.60 -13.58
CA ARG A 157 -13.56 -2.88 -13.10
C ARG A 157 -14.41 -3.68 -12.12
N SER A 158 -14.27 -5.00 -12.10
CA SER A 158 -15.06 -5.93 -11.30
C SER A 158 -14.31 -7.23 -11.05
N GLY A 159 -14.91 -8.16 -10.31
CA GLY A 159 -14.27 -9.41 -9.94
C GLY A 159 -13.66 -9.32 -8.54
N TYR A 160 -14.21 -8.44 -7.71
CA TYR A 160 -13.81 -8.29 -6.31
C TYR A 160 -14.90 -8.85 -5.39
N TYR A 161 -14.49 -9.53 -4.32
CA TYR A 161 -15.41 -10.07 -3.32
C TYR A 161 -14.77 -10.08 -1.94
N ALA A 162 -15.59 -10.17 -0.91
CA ALA A 162 -15.17 -10.23 0.47
C ALA A 162 -15.71 -11.46 1.18
N LEU A 163 -14.92 -12.02 2.07
CA LEU A 163 -15.31 -13.09 2.99
C LEU A 163 -15.05 -12.65 4.43
N ALA A 164 -15.86 -13.14 5.36
CA ALA A 164 -15.59 -12.94 6.77
C ALA A 164 -14.22 -13.54 7.13
N ARG A 165 -13.37 -12.77 7.81
CA ARG A 165 -12.07 -13.26 8.27
C ARG A 165 -12.27 -14.33 9.34
N ALA A 166 -11.69 -15.50 9.12
CA ALA A 166 -11.79 -16.60 10.04
C ALA A 166 -10.93 -16.37 11.30
N ASP A 167 -11.50 -16.64 12.47
CA ASP A 167 -10.78 -16.71 13.74
C ASP A 167 -10.28 -18.14 13.96
N LEU A 168 -9.00 -18.37 13.68
CA LEU A 168 -8.39 -19.68 13.81
C LEU A 168 -8.34 -20.17 15.29
N GLU A 169 -8.33 -19.25 16.26
CA GLU A 169 -8.33 -19.59 17.68
C GLU A 169 -9.73 -20.02 18.16
N ARG A 170 -10.78 -19.64 17.42
CA ARG A 170 -12.17 -20.02 17.67
C ARG A 170 -12.73 -21.00 16.64
N GLY A 171 -11.88 -21.87 16.12
CA GLY A 171 -12.33 -22.91 15.19
C GLY A 171 -12.82 -22.42 13.83
N GLY A 172 -12.42 -21.22 13.42
CA GLY A 172 -12.79 -20.65 12.13
C GLY A 172 -14.09 -19.83 12.14
N GLU A 173 -14.62 -19.50 13.32
CA GLU A 173 -15.75 -18.55 13.40
C GLU A 173 -15.38 -17.18 12.82
N PRO A 174 -16.34 -16.42 12.27
CA PRO A 174 -16.08 -15.09 11.75
C PRO A 174 -15.59 -14.13 12.83
N LYS A 175 -14.48 -13.42 12.58
CA LYS A 175 -14.09 -12.27 13.39
C LYS A 175 -15.06 -11.12 13.20
N GLU A 176 -15.41 -10.45 14.29
CA GLU A 176 -16.32 -9.31 14.23
C GLU A 176 -15.68 -8.15 13.46
N ARG A 177 -16.41 -7.59 12.51
CA ARG A 177 -16.02 -6.41 11.69
C ARG A 177 -14.68 -6.55 10.95
N GLN A 178 -14.26 -7.78 10.66
CA GLN A 178 -13.06 -8.05 9.87
C GLN A 178 -13.40 -8.89 8.64
N LEU A 179 -12.92 -8.45 7.50
CA LEU A 179 -13.13 -9.11 6.21
C LEU A 179 -11.77 -9.34 5.54
N ASP A 180 -11.69 -10.43 4.79
CA ASP A 180 -10.64 -10.68 3.81
C ASP A 180 -11.20 -10.35 2.43
N PHE A 181 -10.47 -9.55 1.65
CA PHE A 181 -10.87 -9.13 0.31
C PHE A 181 -10.00 -9.82 -0.75
N PHE A 182 -10.62 -10.14 -1.87
CA PHE A 182 -10.01 -10.86 -2.98
C PHE A 182 -10.41 -10.22 -4.31
N GLY A 183 -9.55 -10.33 -5.32
CA GLY A 183 -9.84 -9.83 -6.67
C GLY A 183 -8.58 -9.49 -7.47
N GLY A 184 -8.78 -8.83 -8.61
CA GLY A 184 -7.72 -8.39 -9.49
C GLY A 184 -6.89 -9.54 -10.08
N LEU A 185 -5.63 -9.26 -10.37
CA LEU A 185 -4.71 -10.26 -10.93
C LEU A 185 -4.46 -11.44 -9.99
N ARG A 186 -4.50 -11.22 -8.69
CA ARG A 186 -4.29 -12.27 -7.67
C ARG A 186 -5.38 -13.35 -7.69
N TRP A 187 -6.58 -12.99 -8.09
CA TRP A 187 -7.70 -13.92 -8.30
C TRP A 187 -7.67 -14.53 -9.69
N ARG A 188 -7.42 -13.70 -10.73
CA ARG A 188 -7.42 -14.16 -12.12
C ARG A 188 -6.31 -15.15 -12.47
N PHE A 189 -5.19 -15.04 -11.77
CA PHE A 189 -3.98 -15.86 -11.94
C PHE A 189 -3.61 -16.60 -10.64
N GLU A 190 -4.63 -17.08 -9.93
CA GLU A 190 -4.45 -17.71 -8.62
C GLU A 190 -3.57 -18.96 -8.67
N GLU A 191 -3.45 -19.64 -9.80
CA GLU A 191 -2.54 -20.77 -10.01
C GLU A 191 -1.05 -20.37 -9.87
N HIS A 192 -0.74 -19.10 -10.09
CA HIS A 192 0.61 -18.55 -9.96
C HIS A 192 0.82 -17.76 -8.65
N VAL A 193 -0.23 -17.56 -7.85
CA VAL A 193 -0.17 -16.75 -6.61
C VAL A 193 -0.37 -17.64 -5.39
N PRO A 194 0.62 -17.70 -4.47
CA PRO A 194 0.47 -18.46 -3.23
C PRO A 194 -0.78 -18.02 -2.43
N THR A 195 -1.53 -18.96 -1.87
CA THR A 195 -2.80 -18.69 -1.17
C THR A 195 -2.68 -17.59 -0.11
N ALA A 196 -1.59 -17.57 0.66
CA ALA A 196 -1.34 -16.54 1.67
C ALA A 196 -1.21 -15.11 1.09
N ARG A 197 -0.95 -14.96 -0.22
CA ARG A 197 -0.75 -13.67 -0.91
C ARG A 197 -1.91 -13.28 -1.81
N ARG A 198 -3.02 -14.00 -1.81
CA ARG A 198 -4.19 -13.73 -2.67
C ARG A 198 -5.07 -12.61 -2.16
N LYS A 199 -4.99 -12.27 -0.87
CA LYS A 199 -5.75 -11.15 -0.29
C LYS A 199 -5.28 -9.81 -0.86
N ILE A 200 -6.24 -8.90 -1.04
CA ILE A 200 -5.99 -7.54 -1.49
C ILE A 200 -6.21 -6.50 -0.39
N ASP A 201 -6.69 -6.91 0.79
CA ASP A 201 -6.81 -6.02 1.94
C ASP A 201 -5.46 -5.82 2.63
N ARG A 202 -5.25 -4.59 3.07
CA ARG A 202 -4.07 -4.18 3.83
C ARG A 202 -4.47 -3.08 4.79
N ILE A 203 -3.83 -3.01 5.95
CA ILE A 203 -3.93 -1.85 6.86
C ILE A 203 -2.63 -1.04 6.73
N PRO A 204 -2.46 -0.26 5.65
CA PRO A 204 -1.18 0.38 5.37
C PRO A 204 -1.02 1.73 6.07
N LEU A 205 -2.12 2.36 6.48
CA LEU A 205 -2.16 3.67 7.10
C LEU A 205 -2.71 3.54 8.53
N PHE A 206 -1.86 3.86 9.51
CA PHE A 206 -2.18 3.65 10.91
C PHE A 206 -1.51 4.69 11.81
N ARG A 207 -2.09 4.93 12.98
CA ARG A 207 -1.49 5.78 14.00
C ARG A 207 -0.53 4.95 14.86
N ALA A 208 0.74 5.33 14.86
CA ALA A 208 1.79 4.64 15.58
C ALA A 208 1.50 4.56 17.08
N LYS A 209 1.70 3.39 17.66
CA LYS A 209 1.44 3.10 19.08
C LYS A 209 2.54 2.19 19.62
N LYS A 210 3.09 2.54 20.77
CA LYS A 210 4.12 1.71 21.41
C LYS A 210 3.61 0.27 21.64
N GLY A 211 4.39 -0.69 21.16
CA GLY A 211 4.06 -2.12 21.28
C GLY A 211 3.08 -2.65 20.23
N LEU A 212 2.53 -1.80 19.34
CA LEU A 212 1.80 -2.24 18.18
C LEU A 212 2.75 -2.97 17.21
N ARG A 213 2.31 -4.10 16.65
CA ARG A 213 3.14 -4.89 15.71
C ARG A 213 2.37 -5.22 14.45
N LEU A 214 2.95 -4.87 13.31
CA LEU A 214 2.51 -5.34 11.99
C LEU A 214 2.86 -6.82 11.86
N ARG A 215 1.94 -7.60 11.30
CA ARG A 215 2.08 -9.03 10.98
C ARG A 215 2.32 -9.22 9.47
N GLU A 216 2.77 -10.39 9.08
CA GLU A 216 3.04 -10.78 7.68
C GLU A 216 1.81 -10.66 6.78
N ASP A 217 0.61 -10.86 7.32
CA ASP A 217 -0.67 -10.77 6.61
C ASP A 217 -1.21 -9.34 6.50
N HIS A 218 -0.38 -8.32 6.76
CA HIS A 218 -0.72 -6.91 6.77
C HIS A 218 -1.78 -6.49 7.80
N THR A 219 -1.99 -7.29 8.84
CA THR A 219 -2.80 -6.94 10.02
C THR A 219 -1.92 -6.55 11.20
N PHE A 220 -2.52 -6.03 12.26
CA PHE A 220 -1.81 -5.64 13.47
C PHE A 220 -2.11 -6.56 14.66
N SER A 221 -1.21 -6.53 15.65
CA SER A 221 -1.37 -7.25 16.92
C SER A 221 -2.54 -6.74 17.77
N ASP A 222 -2.99 -5.51 17.55
CA ASP A 222 -4.19 -4.94 18.16
C ASP A 222 -5.36 -5.10 17.20
N GLU A 223 -6.36 -5.91 17.58
CA GLU A 223 -7.48 -6.29 16.71
C GLU A 223 -8.37 -5.09 16.33
N GLU A 224 -8.39 -4.01 17.13
CA GLU A 224 -9.15 -2.81 16.76
C GLU A 224 -8.57 -2.12 15.51
N TYR A 225 -7.25 -2.23 15.27
CA TYR A 225 -6.63 -1.72 14.06
C TYR A 225 -7.05 -2.49 12.79
N ASN A 226 -7.54 -3.72 12.94
CA ASN A 226 -7.93 -4.59 11.83
C ASN A 226 -9.42 -4.47 11.48
N THR A 227 -10.18 -3.65 12.20
CA THR A 227 -11.62 -3.48 11.96
C THR A 227 -11.89 -2.58 10.77
N TYR A 228 -12.85 -2.95 9.96
CA TYR A 228 -13.18 -2.26 8.70
C TYR A 228 -14.36 -1.29 8.81
N ALA A 229 -15.33 -1.54 9.71
CA ALA A 229 -16.51 -0.70 9.84
C ALA A 229 -16.97 -0.57 11.29
N CYS A 230 -17.75 0.47 11.57
CA CYS A 230 -18.57 0.55 12.78
C CYS A 230 -19.88 -0.22 12.59
N PRO A 231 -20.62 -0.58 13.67
CA PRO A 231 -21.90 -1.27 13.53
C PRO A 231 -22.97 -0.50 12.74
N TRP A 232 -22.84 0.82 12.61
CA TRP A 232 -23.85 1.72 12.01
C TRP A 232 -23.38 2.51 10.79
N HIS A 233 -22.10 2.48 10.44
CA HIS A 233 -21.61 3.12 9.22
C HIS A 233 -20.29 2.51 8.74
N HIS A 234 -20.00 2.68 7.46
CA HIS A 234 -18.73 2.31 6.88
C HIS A 234 -17.70 3.42 7.12
N ASN A 235 -16.47 3.03 7.36
CA ASN A 235 -15.35 3.96 7.45
C ASN A 235 -14.90 4.40 6.06
N ILE A 236 -14.11 5.50 6.03
CA ILE A 236 -13.31 5.79 4.85
C ILE A 236 -12.37 4.61 4.61
N THR A 237 -12.27 4.17 3.35
CA THR A 237 -11.23 3.26 2.89
C THR A 237 -10.34 3.96 1.88
N ALA A 238 -9.15 3.44 1.66
CA ALA A 238 -8.23 3.89 0.63
C ALA A 238 -8.05 2.79 -0.42
N ALA A 239 -7.45 3.14 -1.55
CA ALA A 239 -6.95 2.18 -2.52
C ALA A 239 -5.44 2.38 -2.70
N ILE A 240 -4.69 1.28 -2.78
CA ILE A 240 -3.31 1.27 -3.23
C ILE A 240 -3.33 0.74 -4.67
N CYS A 241 -3.20 1.63 -5.64
CA CYS A 241 -3.08 1.25 -7.04
C CYS A 241 -1.67 0.75 -7.30
N SER A 242 -1.51 -0.54 -7.66
CA SER A 242 -0.25 -1.27 -7.53
C SER A 242 0.10 -2.06 -8.79
N PHE A 243 1.27 -1.82 -9.36
CA PHE A 243 1.84 -2.68 -10.41
C PHE A 243 2.57 -3.91 -9.86
N ARG A 244 2.70 -4.03 -8.55
CA ARG A 244 3.55 -5.05 -7.91
C ARG A 244 3.19 -6.48 -8.30
N THR A 245 1.89 -6.83 -8.33
CA THR A 245 1.44 -8.17 -8.75
C THR A 245 1.72 -8.42 -10.22
N ALA A 246 1.47 -7.45 -11.09
CA ALA A 246 1.74 -7.55 -12.53
C ALA A 246 3.25 -7.74 -12.79
N LYS A 247 4.12 -6.94 -12.16
CA LYS A 247 5.58 -7.13 -12.20
C LYS A 247 5.97 -8.54 -11.77
N ALA A 248 5.49 -9.00 -10.62
CA ALA A 248 5.83 -10.30 -10.08
C ALA A 248 5.42 -11.44 -11.04
N LEU A 249 4.22 -11.39 -11.62
CA LEU A 249 3.74 -12.38 -12.58
C LEU A 249 4.56 -12.39 -13.87
N LYS A 250 5.13 -11.24 -14.30
CA LYS A 250 5.93 -11.12 -15.52
C LYS A 250 7.43 -11.38 -15.32
N THR A 251 7.92 -11.28 -14.09
CA THR A 251 9.33 -11.57 -13.77
C THR A 251 9.53 -13.00 -13.28
N ASN A 252 8.52 -13.62 -12.66
CA ASN A 252 8.61 -14.99 -12.17
C ASN A 252 8.73 -16.01 -13.33
N PRO A 253 9.77 -16.86 -13.35
CA PRO A 253 9.92 -17.91 -14.36
C PRO A 253 8.73 -18.86 -14.46
N GLY A 254 7.98 -19.09 -13.38
CA GLY A 254 6.84 -20.00 -13.35
C GLY A 254 5.55 -19.43 -13.98
N SER A 255 5.49 -18.14 -14.30
CA SER A 255 4.29 -17.51 -14.86
C SER A 255 4.53 -16.67 -16.10
N ARG A 256 5.74 -16.10 -16.27
CA ARG A 256 6.04 -15.10 -17.29
C ARG A 256 5.80 -15.57 -18.74
N TYR A 257 5.91 -16.87 -19.00
CA TYR A 257 5.72 -17.45 -20.33
C TYR A 257 4.26 -17.84 -20.60
N ASP A 258 3.48 -18.07 -19.55
CA ASP A 258 2.07 -18.49 -19.67
C ASP A 258 1.16 -17.27 -19.83
N ILE A 259 1.58 -16.10 -19.34
CA ILE A 259 0.78 -14.88 -19.36
C ILE A 259 1.21 -13.99 -20.54
N HIS A 260 0.34 -13.93 -21.56
CA HIS A 260 0.58 -13.11 -22.76
C HIS A 260 -0.13 -11.75 -22.70
N THR A 261 -1.16 -11.60 -21.87
CA THR A 261 -1.87 -10.33 -21.63
C THR A 261 -2.57 -10.36 -20.29
N PHE A 262 -2.65 -9.21 -19.64
CA PHE A 262 -3.53 -8.99 -18.50
C PHE A 262 -4.89 -8.41 -18.91
N LYS A 263 -5.03 -7.89 -20.14
CA LYS A 263 -6.31 -7.36 -20.62
C LYS A 263 -7.35 -8.45 -20.82
N TRP A 264 -8.58 -8.14 -20.41
CA TRP A 264 -9.76 -8.95 -20.59
C TRP A 264 -10.99 -8.04 -20.72
N HIS A 265 -12.21 -8.61 -20.83
CA HIS A 265 -13.44 -7.84 -21.08
C HIS A 265 -13.80 -6.83 -19.96
N ASN A 266 -13.30 -7.03 -18.73
CA ASN A 266 -13.50 -6.11 -17.60
C ASN A 266 -12.34 -5.14 -17.37
N SER A 267 -11.32 -5.14 -18.19
CA SER A 267 -10.25 -4.14 -18.11
C SER A 267 -10.76 -2.76 -18.52
N ALA A 268 -10.30 -1.73 -17.82
CA ALA A 268 -10.48 -0.33 -18.19
C ALA A 268 -9.16 0.44 -18.04
N PRO A 269 -8.91 1.46 -18.85
CA PRO A 269 -7.82 2.39 -18.61
C PRO A 269 -7.92 3.00 -17.21
N PHE A 270 -6.79 3.14 -16.53
CA PHE A 270 -6.75 3.80 -15.23
C PHE A 270 -6.66 5.32 -15.43
N GLU A 271 -7.57 6.06 -14.84
CA GLU A 271 -7.71 7.50 -15.05
C GLU A 271 -6.82 8.34 -14.10
N TRP A 272 -6.08 7.70 -13.19
CA TRP A 272 -5.27 8.36 -12.16
C TRP A 272 -6.08 9.35 -11.31
N HIS A 273 -7.34 9.02 -11.03
CA HIS A 273 -8.28 9.87 -10.32
C HIS A 273 -9.13 9.07 -9.33
N SER A 274 -9.26 9.56 -8.09
CA SER A 274 -10.00 8.89 -7.02
C SER A 274 -11.47 8.64 -7.36
N ARG A 275 -12.07 9.50 -8.19
CA ARG A 275 -13.46 9.34 -8.63
C ARG A 275 -13.72 8.03 -9.35
N GLN A 276 -12.79 7.58 -10.22
CA GLN A 276 -12.94 6.27 -10.88
C GLN A 276 -13.04 5.14 -9.87
N LEU A 277 -12.20 5.16 -8.83
CA LEU A 277 -12.19 4.14 -7.78
C LEU A 277 -13.48 4.18 -6.93
N LEU A 278 -14.01 5.38 -6.65
CA LEU A 278 -15.30 5.56 -5.98
C LEU A 278 -16.46 5.04 -6.85
N ASP A 279 -16.51 5.41 -8.14
CA ASP A 279 -17.56 5.02 -9.07
C ASP A 279 -17.58 3.49 -9.32
N LEU A 280 -16.42 2.84 -9.21
CA LEU A 280 -16.27 1.38 -9.31
C LEU A 280 -16.50 0.64 -7.97
N GLY A 281 -16.69 1.36 -6.86
CA GLY A 281 -16.82 0.77 -5.53
C GLY A 281 -15.54 0.12 -5.00
N LEU A 282 -14.38 0.56 -5.50
CA LEU A 282 -13.05 0.11 -5.07
C LEU A 282 -12.47 0.96 -3.93
N MET A 283 -13.26 1.91 -3.44
CA MET A 283 -12.94 2.79 -2.33
C MET A 283 -14.24 3.37 -1.78
N GLU A 284 -14.31 3.61 -0.47
CA GLU A 284 -15.48 4.16 0.19
C GLU A 284 -15.17 5.54 0.81
N PRO A 285 -16.01 6.56 0.58
CA PRO A 285 -15.80 7.90 1.15
C PRO A 285 -16.21 7.99 2.63
N GLY A 286 -16.91 6.98 3.16
CA GLY A 286 -17.48 7.04 4.50
C GLY A 286 -18.46 8.21 4.62
N GLN A 287 -18.25 9.05 5.63
CA GLN A 287 -19.01 10.31 5.84
C GLN A 287 -18.18 11.56 5.54
N TRP A 288 -17.05 11.40 4.85
CA TRP A 288 -16.15 12.47 4.48
C TRP A 288 -16.43 12.95 3.06
N PHE A 289 -17.16 14.06 2.93
CA PHE A 289 -17.54 14.70 1.66
C PHE A 289 -17.75 16.21 1.82
#